data_d7dc923b18d8a259580a7f2d269bb193
#
_entry.id   d7dc923b18d8a259580a7f2d269bb193
#
_cell.length_a   1.000
_cell.length_b   1.000
_cell.length_c   1.000
_cell.angle_alpha   90.00
_cell.angle_beta   90.00
_cell.angle_gamma   90.00
#
_symmetry.space_group_name_H-M   'P 1'
#
loop_
_entity.id
_entity.type
_entity.pdbx_description
1 polymer ?
#
loop_
_entity_poly.entity_id
_entity_poly.type
_entity_poly.pdbx_seq_one_letter_code
_entity_poly.pdbx_strand_id
1 'polypeptide(L)'
;MKKIVRDAHILLLENVICVNIFASEAQNDASLISSDLAFNVAGDRRGEKMEDKIPIEKKDSSQFFAGSHDYLVMLNLYDSAVRQLKLKFEVLNNEFKVLYARNPIHHIDSRVKSPRSIIAKLEKKGYEISLESAKKNVNDIAGVRVVCNYIDDVYSVAEMLKRQTDLEIVKIQDYIKTPNYNGYRSLHLDIRVPVFLSDRTEYVIAEVQIRTIAMDFWASLEHDIRYKADKSRLPEGINEEMLECSNKIAEIDVQMQDMYKRIKAAEEHNNHSER
;
A
#
# COMPACT_ATOMS: atom_id res chain seq x y z
N MET A 1 15.66 -39.63 17.63
CA MET A 1 14.52 -39.87 16.71
C MET A 1 13.22 -39.21 17.15
N LYS A 2 12.76 -39.26 18.40
CA LYS A 2 11.46 -38.64 18.81
C LYS A 2 11.39 -37.10 18.72
N LYS A 3 12.50 -36.37 18.77
CA LYS A 3 12.56 -34.90 18.68
C LYS A 3 12.41 -34.39 17.24
N ILE A 4 13.00 -35.12 16.27
CA ILE A 4 12.96 -34.77 14.84
C ILE A 4 11.54 -34.94 14.26
N VAL A 5 10.79 -35.92 14.74
CA VAL A 5 9.40 -36.18 14.30
C VAL A 5 8.45 -35.10 14.85
N ARG A 6 8.74 -34.50 16.02
CA ARG A 6 7.93 -33.46 16.63
C ARG A 6 8.10 -32.11 15.91
N ASP A 7 9.33 -31.79 15.47
CA ASP A 7 9.65 -30.56 14.76
C ASP A 7 9.09 -30.60 13.31
N ALA A 8 9.05 -31.77 12.68
CA ALA A 8 8.41 -31.95 11.37
C ALA A 8 6.87 -31.83 11.43
N HIS A 9 6.25 -32.22 12.55
CA HIS A 9 4.80 -32.09 12.74
C HIS A 9 4.37 -30.64 12.98
N ILE A 10 5.22 -29.81 13.63
CA ILE A 10 4.95 -28.38 13.85
C ILE A 10 5.07 -27.62 12.53
N LEU A 11 6.08 -27.90 11.71
CA LEU A 11 6.24 -27.31 10.38
C LEU A 11 5.09 -27.66 9.40
N LEU A 12 4.50 -28.85 9.52
CA LEU A 12 3.34 -29.24 8.73
C LEU A 12 2.05 -28.53 9.19
N LEU A 13 1.88 -28.29 10.48
CA LEU A 13 0.73 -27.56 11.02
C LEU A 13 0.77 -26.07 10.68
N GLU A 14 1.94 -25.44 10.69
CA GLU A 14 2.11 -24.04 10.30
C GLU A 14 1.83 -23.83 8.80
N ASN A 15 2.24 -24.75 7.93
CA ASN A 15 1.91 -24.70 6.50
C ASN A 15 0.42 -24.95 6.20
N VAL A 16 -0.26 -25.79 6.98
CA VAL A 16 -1.71 -26.01 6.84
C VAL A 16 -2.51 -24.80 7.32
N ILE A 17 -2.05 -24.09 8.35
CA ILE A 17 -2.69 -22.86 8.83
C ILE A 17 -2.52 -21.73 7.80
N CYS A 18 -1.37 -21.57 7.16
CA CYS A 18 -1.17 -20.58 6.09
C CYS A 18 -2.08 -20.85 4.88
N VAL A 19 -2.23 -22.12 4.46
CA VAL A 19 -3.11 -22.46 3.32
C VAL A 19 -4.58 -22.21 3.67
N ASN A 20 -5.01 -22.45 4.92
CA ASN A 20 -6.39 -22.21 5.34
C ASN A 20 -6.73 -20.72 5.53
N ILE A 21 -5.77 -19.86 5.87
CA ILE A 21 -5.99 -18.40 5.93
C ILE A 21 -6.20 -17.85 4.52
N PHE A 22 -5.39 -18.26 3.54
CA PHE A 22 -5.60 -17.89 2.14
C PHE A 22 -6.91 -18.44 1.53
N ALA A 23 -7.35 -19.64 1.96
CA ALA A 23 -8.62 -20.20 1.52
C ALA A 23 -9.84 -19.49 2.12
N SER A 24 -9.75 -18.95 3.35
CA SER A 24 -10.85 -18.23 4.00
C SER A 24 -11.06 -16.83 3.45
N GLU A 25 -9.99 -16.14 3.03
CA GLU A 25 -10.09 -14.83 2.36
C GLU A 25 -10.65 -14.98 0.93
N ALA A 26 -10.26 -16.03 0.21
CA ALA A 26 -10.84 -16.33 -1.12
C ALA A 26 -12.31 -16.77 -1.07
N GLN A 27 -12.77 -17.40 0.03
CA GLN A 27 -14.17 -17.79 0.21
C GLN A 27 -15.07 -16.63 0.60
N ASN A 28 -14.57 -15.59 1.29
CA ASN A 28 -15.35 -14.38 1.57
C ASN A 28 -15.61 -13.53 0.33
N ASP A 29 -14.70 -13.52 -0.65
CA ASP A 29 -14.94 -12.88 -1.95
C ASP A 29 -15.89 -13.70 -2.86
N ALA A 30 -15.90 -15.02 -2.73
CA ALA A 30 -16.78 -15.90 -3.52
C ALA A 30 -18.24 -15.91 -3.04
N SER A 31 -18.51 -15.60 -1.76
CA SER A 31 -19.87 -15.56 -1.20
C SER A 31 -20.67 -14.31 -1.62
N LEU A 32 -19.99 -13.26 -2.09
CA LEU A 32 -20.62 -12.04 -2.62
C LEU A 32 -21.03 -12.16 -4.11
N ILE A 33 -20.56 -13.22 -4.81
CA ILE A 33 -20.85 -13.43 -6.24
C ILE A 33 -22.05 -14.38 -6.46
N SER A 34 -22.48 -15.14 -5.44
CA SER A 34 -23.48 -16.18 -5.61
C SER A 34 -24.94 -15.76 -5.33
N SER A 35 -25.21 -14.52 -4.90
CA SER A 35 -26.58 -14.08 -4.58
C SER A 35 -27.35 -13.42 -5.75
N ASP A 36 -26.69 -13.11 -6.88
CA ASP A 36 -27.36 -12.40 -8.00
C ASP A 36 -27.66 -13.26 -9.24
N LEU A 37 -27.46 -14.59 -9.16
CA LEU A 37 -27.63 -15.50 -10.31
C LEU A 37 -28.86 -16.43 -10.25
N ALA A 38 -29.78 -16.21 -9.34
CA ALA A 38 -30.99 -17.02 -9.24
C ALA A 38 -32.28 -16.19 -9.27
N PHE A 39 -32.61 -15.58 -10.42
CA PHE A 39 -34.00 -15.29 -10.78
C PHE A 39 -34.07 -14.86 -12.26
N ASN A 40 -34.48 -15.79 -13.14
CA ASN A 40 -35.37 -15.61 -14.29
C ASN A 40 -35.21 -16.70 -15.31
N VAL A 41 -35.94 -17.77 -15.12
CA VAL A 41 -36.39 -18.64 -16.22
C VAL A 41 -37.87 -18.95 -16.00
N ALA A 42 -38.72 -18.18 -16.65
CA ALA A 42 -40.07 -18.61 -17.01
C ALA A 42 -40.66 -17.70 -18.10
N GLY A 43 -40.67 -18.20 -19.31
CA GLY A 43 -41.65 -18.14 -20.36
C GLY A 43 -42.24 -16.80 -20.81
N ASP A 44 -42.05 -16.44 -22.07
CA ASP A 44 -43.22 -16.48 -23.03
C ASP A 44 -42.70 -16.41 -24.48
N ARG A 45 -43.38 -17.20 -25.35
CA ARG A 45 -43.16 -17.25 -26.80
C ARG A 45 -44.04 -16.21 -27.44
N ARG A 46 -43.47 -15.28 -28.24
CA ARG A 46 -44.08 -14.77 -29.49
C ARG A 46 -43.00 -14.02 -30.27
N GLY A 47 -42.86 -14.42 -31.53
CA GLY A 47 -41.82 -13.89 -32.42
C GLY A 47 -42.18 -12.50 -32.96
N GLU A 48 -41.16 -11.69 -33.06
CA GLU A 48 -41.04 -10.60 -34.02
C GLU A 48 -39.54 -10.37 -34.29
N LYS A 49 -39.18 -10.33 -35.60
CA LYS A 49 -37.85 -10.00 -36.07
C LYS A 49 -37.61 -8.52 -35.82
N MET A 50 -36.67 -8.20 -34.94
CA MET A 50 -36.02 -6.89 -34.88
C MET A 50 -34.51 -7.15 -34.80
N GLU A 51 -33.80 -6.63 -35.80
CA GLU A 51 -32.34 -6.53 -35.77
C GLU A 51 -31.97 -5.47 -34.72
N ASP A 52 -31.92 -5.86 -33.48
CA ASP A 52 -31.32 -5.03 -32.43
C ASP A 52 -29.85 -5.38 -32.34
N LYS A 53 -29.03 -4.39 -32.65
CA LYS A 53 -27.59 -4.36 -32.33
C LYS A 53 -27.47 -4.63 -30.81
N ILE A 54 -27.06 -5.86 -30.48
CA ILE A 54 -26.68 -6.27 -29.15
C ILE A 54 -25.57 -5.29 -28.72
N PRO A 55 -25.74 -4.50 -27.64
CA PRO A 55 -24.62 -3.76 -27.07
C PRO A 55 -23.58 -4.80 -26.67
N ILE A 56 -22.37 -4.68 -27.19
CA ILE A 56 -21.21 -5.45 -26.74
C ILE A 56 -21.08 -5.06 -25.26
N GLU A 57 -21.61 -5.90 -24.35
CA GLU A 57 -21.30 -5.81 -22.92
C GLU A 57 -19.79 -5.68 -22.81
N LYS A 58 -19.30 -4.61 -22.23
CA LYS A 58 -17.91 -4.45 -21.83
C LYS A 58 -17.59 -5.62 -20.93
N LYS A 59 -17.08 -6.71 -21.51
CA LYS A 59 -16.57 -7.84 -20.77
C LYS A 59 -15.64 -7.27 -19.72
N ASP A 60 -15.93 -7.54 -18.45
CA ASP A 60 -15.20 -6.92 -17.32
C ASP A 60 -13.70 -7.23 -17.49
N SER A 61 -12.95 -6.26 -18.01
CA SER A 61 -11.52 -6.39 -18.29
C SER A 61 -10.73 -6.79 -17.05
N SER A 62 -11.30 -6.55 -15.86
CA SER A 62 -10.69 -6.90 -14.58
C SER A 62 -10.70 -8.41 -14.33
N GLN A 63 -11.77 -9.12 -14.73
CA GLN A 63 -11.85 -10.58 -14.60
C GLN A 63 -10.91 -11.28 -15.61
N PHE A 64 -10.79 -10.75 -16.81
CA PHE A 64 -9.85 -11.29 -17.80
C PHE A 64 -8.39 -11.12 -17.31
N PHE A 65 -8.06 -9.95 -16.76
CA PHE A 65 -6.74 -9.67 -16.21
C PHE A 65 -6.42 -10.60 -15.03
N ALA A 66 -7.34 -10.73 -14.07
CA ALA A 66 -7.15 -11.52 -12.84
C ALA A 66 -7.00 -13.03 -13.10
N GLY A 67 -7.58 -13.55 -14.17
CA GLY A 67 -7.52 -14.99 -14.53
C GLY A 67 -6.33 -15.38 -15.41
N SER A 68 -5.52 -14.44 -15.89
CA SER A 68 -4.41 -14.78 -16.78
C SER A 68 -3.18 -15.26 -16.00
N HIS A 69 -2.46 -16.25 -16.54
CA HIS A 69 -1.19 -16.73 -15.97
C HIS A 69 -0.16 -15.59 -15.83
N ASP A 70 -0.06 -14.72 -16.82
CA ASP A 70 0.88 -13.60 -16.86
C ASP A 70 0.60 -12.59 -15.73
N TYR A 71 -0.68 -12.38 -15.39
CA TYR A 71 -1.04 -11.57 -14.24
C TYR A 71 -0.59 -12.21 -12.92
N LEU A 72 -0.76 -13.53 -12.77
CA LEU A 72 -0.29 -14.23 -11.56
C LEU A 72 1.24 -14.17 -11.42
N VAL A 73 1.98 -14.28 -12.52
CA VAL A 73 3.43 -14.10 -12.55
C VAL A 73 3.80 -12.68 -12.13
N MET A 74 3.12 -11.68 -12.69
CA MET A 74 3.32 -10.29 -12.30
C MET A 74 3.01 -10.07 -10.82
N LEU A 75 1.87 -10.56 -10.33
CA LEU A 75 1.45 -10.44 -8.93
C LEU A 75 2.52 -11.02 -7.98
N ASN A 76 3.04 -12.20 -8.28
CA ASN A 76 4.10 -12.84 -7.49
C ASN A 76 5.37 -12.00 -7.40
N LEU A 77 5.78 -11.35 -8.51
CA LEU A 77 6.95 -10.45 -8.52
C LEU A 77 6.74 -9.23 -7.62
N TYR A 78 5.60 -8.57 -7.74
CA TYR A 78 5.29 -7.37 -6.96
C TYR A 78 5.07 -7.69 -5.48
N ASP A 79 4.44 -8.82 -5.15
CA ASP A 79 4.29 -9.30 -3.77
C ASP A 79 5.66 -9.62 -3.15
N SER A 80 6.54 -10.27 -3.90
CA SER A 80 7.92 -10.55 -3.46
C SER A 80 8.70 -9.27 -3.16
N ALA A 81 8.59 -8.24 -3.99
CA ALA A 81 9.20 -6.94 -3.75
C ALA A 81 8.64 -6.25 -2.50
N VAL A 82 7.32 -6.30 -2.31
CA VAL A 82 6.64 -5.76 -1.12
C VAL A 82 7.17 -6.44 0.15
N ARG A 83 7.24 -7.77 0.17
CA ARG A 83 7.76 -8.55 1.31
C ARG A 83 9.21 -8.22 1.62
N GLN A 84 10.07 -8.09 0.61
CA GLN A 84 11.47 -7.70 0.80
C GLN A 84 11.61 -6.30 1.41
N LEU A 85 10.86 -5.32 0.91
CA LEU A 85 10.87 -3.96 1.45
C LEU A 85 10.34 -3.93 2.90
N LYS A 86 9.25 -4.64 3.18
CA LYS A 86 8.70 -4.74 4.53
C LYS A 86 9.71 -5.32 5.51
N LEU A 87 10.36 -6.43 5.15
CA LEU A 87 11.40 -7.05 5.97
C LEU A 87 12.58 -6.08 6.23
N LYS A 88 13.02 -5.31 5.22
CA LYS A 88 14.08 -4.31 5.42
C LYS A 88 13.70 -3.26 6.46
N PHE A 89 12.49 -2.73 6.41
CA PHE A 89 12.02 -1.78 7.41
C PHE A 89 11.90 -2.39 8.80
N GLU A 90 11.45 -3.64 8.91
CA GLU A 90 11.37 -4.37 10.18
C GLU A 90 12.78 -4.58 10.78
N VAL A 91 13.76 -4.95 9.97
CA VAL A 91 15.16 -5.10 10.38
C VAL A 91 15.73 -3.77 10.88
N LEU A 92 15.57 -2.68 10.10
CA LEU A 92 16.01 -1.34 10.48
C LEU A 92 15.35 -0.86 11.78
N ASN A 93 14.06 -1.09 11.96
CA ASN A 93 13.34 -0.70 13.16
C ASN A 93 13.82 -1.49 14.40
N ASN A 94 14.10 -2.78 14.24
CA ASN A 94 14.64 -3.62 15.30
C ASN A 94 16.07 -3.21 15.69
N GLU A 95 16.92 -2.89 14.72
CA GLU A 95 18.28 -2.35 14.96
C GLU A 95 18.20 -1.07 15.79
N PHE A 96 17.32 -0.14 15.43
CA PHE A 96 17.11 1.11 16.18
C PHE A 96 16.68 0.88 17.61
N LYS A 97 15.77 -0.08 17.81
CA LYS A 97 15.31 -0.46 19.16
C LYS A 97 16.45 -0.95 20.05
N VAL A 98 17.36 -1.75 19.47
CA VAL A 98 18.50 -2.32 20.20
C VAL A 98 19.58 -1.27 20.47
N LEU A 99 19.93 -0.46 19.46
CA LEU A 99 21.06 0.49 19.57
C LEU A 99 20.67 1.79 20.33
N TYR A 100 19.43 2.24 20.20
CA TYR A 100 19.00 3.56 20.69
C TYR A 100 17.81 3.51 21.64
N ALA A 101 17.38 2.31 22.08
CA ALA A 101 16.20 2.07 22.93
C ALA A 101 14.93 2.80 22.43
N ARG A 102 14.80 2.96 21.10
CA ARG A 102 13.75 3.73 20.45
C ARG A 102 13.31 3.08 19.14
N ASN A 103 12.03 3.16 18.84
CA ASN A 103 11.48 2.78 17.53
C ASN A 103 11.06 4.02 16.75
N PRO A 104 11.73 4.38 15.63
CA PRO A 104 11.31 5.49 14.78
C PRO A 104 10.03 5.14 14.00
N ILE A 105 9.79 3.86 13.71
CA ILE A 105 8.64 3.37 12.95
C ILE A 105 7.55 2.93 13.93
N HIS A 106 6.36 3.50 13.77
CA HIS A 106 5.18 3.13 14.53
C HIS A 106 4.55 1.84 13.97
N HIS A 107 4.28 1.81 12.63
CA HIS A 107 3.82 0.61 11.94
C HIS A 107 4.15 0.65 10.45
N ILE A 108 4.01 -0.51 9.81
CA ILE A 108 4.28 -0.70 8.38
C ILE A 108 3.10 -1.42 7.76
N ASP A 109 2.45 -0.77 6.80
CA ASP A 109 1.44 -1.36 5.94
C ASP A 109 2.01 -1.66 4.57
N SER A 110 1.50 -2.69 3.93
CA SER A 110 1.94 -3.05 2.59
C SER A 110 0.80 -3.65 1.78
N ARG A 111 0.80 -3.40 0.48
CA ARG A 111 -0.20 -3.98 -0.41
C ARG A 111 0.32 -4.11 -1.83
N VAL A 112 -0.22 -5.08 -2.56
CA VAL A 112 -0.20 -5.10 -4.02
C VAL A 112 -1.54 -4.58 -4.52
N LYS A 113 -1.50 -3.68 -5.50
CA LYS A 113 -2.69 -3.02 -6.05
C LYS A 113 -3.58 -4.00 -6.78
N SER A 114 -4.89 -3.98 -6.52
CA SER A 114 -5.85 -4.86 -7.16
C SER A 114 -5.94 -4.63 -8.68
N PRO A 115 -6.31 -5.65 -9.49
CA PRO A 115 -6.48 -5.53 -10.94
C PRO A 115 -7.39 -4.38 -11.33
N ARG A 116 -8.53 -4.26 -10.66
CA ARG A 116 -9.51 -3.19 -10.88
C ARG A 116 -8.89 -1.80 -10.66
N SER A 117 -8.07 -1.65 -9.62
CA SER A 117 -7.41 -0.37 -9.32
C SER A 117 -6.28 -0.04 -10.30
N ILE A 118 -5.60 -1.06 -10.86
CA ILE A 118 -4.59 -0.88 -11.92
C ILE A 118 -5.28 -0.38 -13.19
N ILE A 119 -6.35 -1.06 -13.63
CA ILE A 119 -7.13 -0.69 -14.81
C ILE A 119 -7.68 0.72 -14.69
N ALA A 120 -8.34 1.03 -13.58
CA ALA A 120 -8.88 2.37 -13.33
C ALA A 120 -7.80 3.47 -13.39
N LYS A 121 -6.58 3.16 -12.95
CA LYS A 121 -5.45 4.10 -13.04
C LYS A 121 -4.95 4.27 -14.47
N LEU A 122 -4.88 3.21 -15.26
CA LEU A 122 -4.52 3.25 -16.68
C LEU A 122 -5.56 4.06 -17.48
N GLU A 123 -6.85 3.77 -17.30
CA GLU A 123 -7.96 4.50 -17.93
C GLU A 123 -7.92 6.00 -17.59
N LYS A 124 -7.79 6.34 -16.30
CA LYS A 124 -7.69 7.74 -15.86
C LYS A 124 -6.56 8.51 -16.50
N LYS A 125 -5.44 7.83 -16.81
CA LYS A 125 -4.26 8.41 -17.43
C LYS A 125 -4.27 8.32 -18.97
N GLY A 126 -5.27 7.66 -19.58
CA GLY A 126 -5.38 7.46 -21.01
C GLY A 126 -4.37 6.47 -21.56
N TYR A 127 -3.88 5.53 -20.75
CA TYR A 127 -2.98 4.48 -21.20
C TYR A 127 -3.74 3.24 -21.67
N GLU A 128 -3.10 2.44 -22.51
CA GLU A 128 -3.60 1.15 -22.93
C GLU A 128 -3.77 0.21 -21.72
N ILE A 129 -4.86 -0.59 -21.76
CA ILE A 129 -5.14 -1.59 -20.71
C ILE A 129 -4.39 -2.87 -21.07
N SER A 130 -3.12 -2.97 -20.68
CA SER A 130 -2.27 -4.16 -20.84
C SER A 130 -1.34 -4.33 -19.63
N LEU A 131 -0.79 -5.55 -19.44
CA LEU A 131 0.17 -5.82 -18.35
C LEU A 131 1.47 -5.05 -18.57
N GLU A 132 1.92 -4.91 -19.81
CA GLU A 132 3.10 -4.12 -20.17
C GLU A 132 2.89 -2.64 -19.85
N SER A 133 1.73 -2.12 -20.19
CA SER A 133 1.36 -0.74 -19.87
C SER A 133 1.27 -0.53 -18.36
N ALA A 134 0.73 -1.50 -17.60
CA ALA A 134 0.69 -1.46 -16.14
C ALA A 134 2.09 -1.40 -15.55
N LYS A 135 3.00 -2.30 -15.94
CA LYS A 135 4.40 -2.33 -15.48
C LYS A 135 5.14 -1.02 -15.78
N LYS A 136 4.87 -0.41 -16.95
CA LYS A 136 5.56 0.80 -17.42
C LYS A 136 5.04 2.08 -16.76
N ASN A 137 3.73 2.18 -16.50
CA ASN A 137 3.06 3.45 -16.21
C ASN A 137 2.45 3.54 -14.80
N VAL A 138 2.46 2.43 -14.03
CA VAL A 138 1.86 2.35 -12.69
C VAL A 138 2.93 1.97 -11.67
N ASN A 139 3.58 2.96 -11.05
CA ASN A 139 4.69 2.73 -10.10
C ASN A 139 4.23 2.19 -8.73
N ASP A 140 2.94 2.36 -8.39
CA ASP A 140 2.35 1.96 -7.11
C ASP A 140 1.58 0.63 -7.16
N ILE A 141 1.98 -0.29 -8.06
CA ILE A 141 1.48 -1.67 -8.04
C ILE A 141 1.94 -2.35 -6.75
N ALA A 142 3.24 -2.28 -6.42
CA ALA A 142 3.77 -2.60 -5.10
C ALA A 142 3.79 -1.34 -4.26
N GLY A 143 3.10 -1.33 -3.13
CA GLY A 143 3.03 -0.20 -2.21
C GLY A 143 3.43 -0.59 -0.79
N VAL A 144 4.33 0.17 -0.18
CA VAL A 144 4.67 0.05 1.25
C VAL A 144 4.46 1.40 1.90
N ARG A 145 3.71 1.42 3.00
CA ARG A 145 3.50 2.59 3.83
C ARG A 145 4.23 2.41 5.15
N VAL A 146 5.08 3.36 5.48
CA VAL A 146 5.81 3.40 6.75
C VAL A 146 5.34 4.61 7.54
N VAL A 147 4.74 4.35 8.69
CA VAL A 147 4.27 5.40 9.59
C VAL A 147 5.28 5.58 10.70
N CYS A 148 5.83 6.78 10.81
CA CYS A 148 6.84 7.18 11.79
C CYS A 148 6.23 8.02 12.91
N ASN A 149 6.94 8.09 14.06
CA ASN A 149 6.46 8.86 15.20
C ASN A 149 6.58 10.37 14.97
N TYR A 150 7.70 10.83 14.38
CA TYR A 150 8.03 12.25 14.21
C TYR A 150 8.51 12.56 12.80
N ILE A 151 8.50 13.84 12.42
CA ILE A 151 8.93 14.31 11.10
C ILE A 151 10.41 13.95 10.83
N ASP A 152 11.29 14.12 11.82
CA ASP A 152 12.71 13.75 11.68
C ASP A 152 12.90 12.25 11.45
N ASP A 153 12.02 11.41 12.00
CA ASP A 153 12.05 9.98 11.78
C ASP A 153 11.72 9.61 10.32
N VAL A 154 10.79 10.34 9.71
CA VAL A 154 10.45 10.15 8.29
C VAL A 154 11.70 10.29 7.42
N TYR A 155 12.46 11.36 7.63
CA TYR A 155 13.69 11.59 6.86
C TYR A 155 14.81 10.62 7.24
N SER A 156 14.95 10.29 8.54
CA SER A 156 15.96 9.33 9.00
C SER A 156 15.73 7.93 8.41
N VAL A 157 14.49 7.45 8.40
CA VAL A 157 14.11 6.17 7.80
C VAL A 157 14.34 6.17 6.29
N ALA A 158 14.05 7.28 5.60
CA ALA A 158 14.33 7.42 4.17
C ALA A 158 15.85 7.37 3.89
N GLU A 159 16.68 8.05 4.69
CA GLU A 159 18.14 8.00 4.53
C GLU A 159 18.72 6.61 4.81
N MET A 160 18.18 5.87 5.77
CA MET A 160 18.57 4.48 6.01
C MET A 160 18.25 3.59 4.80
N LEU A 161 17.08 3.78 4.20
CA LEU A 161 16.70 3.02 3.01
C LEU A 161 17.60 3.33 1.81
N LYS A 162 17.99 4.59 1.63
CA LYS A 162 18.93 5.02 0.56
C LYS A 162 20.31 4.40 0.69
N ARG A 163 20.73 4.00 1.90
CA ARG A 163 22.01 3.33 2.13
C ARG A 163 22.01 1.83 1.79
N GLN A 164 20.84 1.26 1.50
CA GLN A 164 20.74 -0.16 1.09
C GLN A 164 21.31 -0.32 -0.31
N THR A 165 22.39 -1.08 -0.44
CA THR A 165 23.16 -1.22 -1.70
C THR A 165 22.44 -2.02 -2.78
N ASP A 166 21.42 -2.78 -2.41
CA ASP A 166 20.61 -3.61 -3.30
C ASP A 166 19.32 -2.89 -3.77
N LEU A 167 19.12 -1.63 -3.37
CA LEU A 167 17.98 -0.81 -3.79
C LEU A 167 18.45 0.39 -4.60
N GLU A 168 17.69 0.74 -5.64
CA GLU A 168 17.91 1.95 -6.44
C GLU A 168 16.73 2.90 -6.27
N ILE A 169 16.99 4.11 -5.75
CA ILE A 169 15.96 5.15 -5.66
C ILE A 169 15.82 5.82 -7.02
N VAL A 170 14.67 5.57 -7.67
CA VAL A 170 14.37 6.10 -9.01
C VAL A 170 13.82 7.52 -8.94
N LYS A 171 12.99 7.81 -7.92
CA LYS A 171 12.34 9.11 -7.76
C LYS A 171 12.05 9.40 -6.30
N ILE A 172 12.13 10.69 -5.94
CA ILE A 172 11.71 11.20 -4.62
C ILE A 172 10.72 12.32 -4.84
N GLN A 173 9.60 12.31 -4.10
CA GLN A 173 8.60 13.37 -4.05
C GLN A 173 8.31 13.74 -2.60
N ASP A 174 8.72 14.94 -2.20
CA ASP A 174 8.60 15.42 -0.82
C ASP A 174 7.37 16.31 -0.68
N TYR A 175 6.22 15.67 -0.40
CA TYR A 175 4.97 16.37 -0.12
C TYR A 175 4.89 16.87 1.33
N ILE A 176 5.92 16.67 2.16
CA ILE A 176 6.01 17.27 3.48
C ILE A 176 6.45 18.73 3.33
N LYS A 177 7.52 18.96 2.52
CA LYS A 177 8.03 20.29 2.21
C LYS A 177 7.13 21.06 1.25
N THR A 178 6.58 20.36 0.26
CA THR A 178 5.70 20.95 -0.75
C THR A 178 4.39 20.17 -0.80
N PRO A 179 3.43 20.49 0.10
CA PRO A 179 2.16 19.78 0.17
C PRO A 179 1.37 19.85 -1.14
N ASN A 180 0.56 18.85 -1.41
CA ASN A 180 -0.37 18.88 -2.52
C ASN A 180 -1.43 19.97 -2.30
N TYR A 181 -2.14 20.35 -3.37
CA TYR A 181 -3.20 21.36 -3.35
C TYR A 181 -4.30 21.09 -2.31
N ASN A 182 -4.54 19.82 -1.96
CA ASN A 182 -5.52 19.39 -0.96
C ASN A 182 -4.96 19.29 0.47
N GLY A 183 -3.68 19.66 0.67
CA GLY A 183 -3.02 19.56 1.97
C GLY A 183 -2.36 18.20 2.26
N TYR A 184 -2.38 17.25 1.32
CA TYR A 184 -1.73 15.95 1.51
C TYR A 184 -0.23 16.08 1.72
N ARG A 185 0.29 15.39 2.76
CA ARG A 185 1.70 15.35 3.13
C ARG A 185 2.19 13.91 3.26
N SER A 186 3.33 13.62 2.66
CA SER A 186 4.04 12.34 2.75
C SER A 186 5.38 12.46 2.04
N LEU A 187 6.37 11.68 2.39
CA LEU A 187 7.57 11.48 1.58
C LEU A 187 7.39 10.22 0.72
N HIS A 188 7.44 10.36 -0.60
CA HIS A 188 7.30 9.25 -1.54
C HIS A 188 8.64 8.92 -2.20
N LEU A 189 8.94 7.64 -2.28
CA LEU A 189 10.09 7.11 -2.98
C LEU A 189 9.63 6.02 -3.96
N ASP A 190 9.92 6.20 -5.25
CA ASP A 190 9.83 5.13 -6.23
C ASP A 190 11.16 4.37 -6.21
N ILE A 191 11.13 3.10 -5.90
CA ILE A 191 12.32 2.28 -5.66
C ILE A 191 12.32 1.10 -6.62
N ARG A 192 13.45 0.88 -7.28
CA ARG A 192 13.70 -0.34 -8.05
C ARG A 192 14.19 -1.43 -7.11
N VAL A 193 13.40 -2.49 -6.99
CA VAL A 193 13.64 -3.62 -6.07
C VAL A 193 14.03 -4.84 -6.90
N PRO A 194 15.18 -5.48 -6.62
CA PRO A 194 15.53 -6.76 -7.24
C PRO A 194 14.71 -7.89 -6.63
N VAL A 195 14.14 -8.73 -7.46
CA VAL A 195 13.47 -9.97 -7.06
C VAL A 195 14.28 -11.14 -7.59
N PHE A 196 14.90 -11.89 -6.70
CA PHE A 196 15.73 -13.03 -7.04
C PHE A 196 14.86 -14.27 -7.22
N LEU A 197 14.71 -14.71 -8.46
CA LEU A 197 14.00 -15.92 -8.84
C LEU A 197 14.96 -17.11 -8.94
N SER A 198 14.44 -18.29 -9.24
CA SER A 198 15.24 -19.53 -9.30
C SER A 198 16.30 -19.52 -10.40
N ASP A 199 16.08 -18.79 -11.49
CA ASP A 199 16.89 -18.79 -12.69
C ASP A 199 17.37 -17.41 -13.15
N ARG A 200 16.80 -16.34 -12.58
CA ARG A 200 17.10 -14.96 -12.96
C ARG A 200 16.75 -13.94 -11.88
N THR A 201 17.23 -12.73 -12.05
CA THR A 201 16.81 -11.58 -11.24
C THR A 201 15.91 -10.67 -12.07
N GLU A 202 14.73 -10.36 -11.55
CA GLU A 202 13.81 -9.38 -12.10
C GLU A 202 13.83 -8.10 -11.26
N TYR A 203 13.51 -6.97 -11.88
CA TYR A 203 13.45 -5.69 -11.20
C TYR A 203 12.05 -5.09 -11.32
N VAL A 204 11.46 -4.72 -10.20
CA VAL A 204 10.14 -4.06 -10.18
C VAL A 204 10.23 -2.70 -9.49
N ILE A 205 9.36 -1.79 -9.89
CA ILE A 205 9.21 -0.51 -9.20
C ILE A 205 8.17 -0.68 -8.08
N ALA A 206 8.54 -0.25 -6.88
CA ALA A 206 7.67 -0.17 -5.73
C ALA A 206 7.60 1.27 -5.23
N GLU A 207 6.42 1.74 -4.81
CA GLU A 207 6.23 3.02 -4.15
C GLU A 207 6.32 2.84 -2.63
N VAL A 208 7.24 3.55 -1.99
CA VAL A 208 7.32 3.65 -0.54
C VAL A 208 6.81 5.02 -0.11
N GLN A 209 5.80 5.04 0.76
CA GLN A 209 5.23 6.23 1.35
C GLN A 209 5.63 6.29 2.82
N ILE A 210 6.39 7.32 3.21
CA ILE A 210 6.81 7.52 4.60
C ILE A 210 6.12 8.77 5.14
N ARG A 211 5.45 8.68 6.27
CA ARG A 211 4.67 9.76 6.88
C ARG A 211 4.71 9.67 8.41
N THR A 212 4.30 10.72 9.08
CA THR A 212 4.02 10.67 10.52
C THR A 212 2.64 10.07 10.80
N ILE A 213 2.38 9.76 12.07
CA ILE A 213 1.04 9.35 12.54
C ILE A 213 0.00 10.43 12.18
N ALA A 214 0.33 11.71 12.35
CA ALA A 214 -0.57 12.82 12.06
C ALA A 214 -0.86 12.94 10.56
N MET A 215 0.13 12.76 9.70
CA MET A 215 -0.05 12.73 8.24
C MET A 215 -0.89 11.54 7.80
N ASP A 216 -0.69 10.37 8.41
CA ASP A 216 -1.47 9.16 8.08
C ASP A 216 -2.93 9.28 8.54
N PHE A 217 -3.15 9.85 9.72
CA PHE A 217 -4.50 10.16 10.22
C PHE A 217 -5.28 11.02 9.21
N TRP A 218 -4.71 12.14 8.77
CA TRP A 218 -5.38 13.03 7.82
C TRP A 218 -5.62 12.34 6.48
N ALA A 219 -4.60 11.66 5.93
CA ALA A 219 -4.68 11.02 4.62
C ALA A 219 -5.71 9.87 4.59
N SER A 220 -5.86 9.14 5.69
CA SER A 220 -6.83 8.06 5.81
C SER A 220 -8.26 8.58 5.83
N LEU A 221 -8.54 9.66 6.58
CA LEU A 221 -9.86 10.28 6.65
C LEU A 221 -10.22 11.01 5.35
N GLU A 222 -9.28 11.73 4.74
CA GLU A 222 -9.49 12.37 3.43
C GLU A 222 -9.89 11.37 2.36
N HIS A 223 -9.19 10.23 2.31
CA HIS A 223 -9.50 9.16 1.39
C HIS A 223 -10.91 8.59 1.63
N ASP A 224 -11.30 8.36 2.89
CA ASP A 224 -12.62 7.82 3.25
C ASP A 224 -13.75 8.80 2.87
N ILE A 225 -13.58 10.08 3.17
CA ILE A 225 -14.54 11.15 2.82
C ILE A 225 -14.71 11.21 1.29
N ARG A 226 -13.61 11.22 0.52
CA ARG A 226 -13.66 11.31 -0.95
C ARG A 226 -14.14 10.04 -1.64
N TYR A 227 -13.88 8.88 -1.05
CA TYR A 227 -14.29 7.60 -1.62
C TYR A 227 -15.79 7.36 -1.44
N LYS A 228 -16.35 7.71 -0.27
CA LYS A 228 -17.76 7.53 0.05
C LYS A 228 -18.66 8.62 -0.54
N ALA A 229 -18.11 9.80 -0.78
CA ALA A 229 -18.89 10.89 -1.35
C ALA A 229 -18.92 10.78 -2.87
N ASP A 230 -20.12 10.79 -3.44
CA ASP A 230 -20.31 11.12 -4.85
C ASP A 230 -19.69 12.51 -5.09
N LYS A 231 -18.68 12.60 -5.97
CA LYS A 231 -17.95 13.85 -6.23
C LYS A 231 -18.85 15.02 -6.63
N SER A 232 -20.04 14.72 -7.15
CA SER A 232 -21.06 15.70 -7.52
C SER A 232 -21.87 16.23 -6.33
N ARG A 233 -21.69 15.66 -5.13
CA ARG A 233 -22.50 15.96 -3.92
C ARG A 233 -21.67 16.44 -2.74
N LEU A 234 -20.38 16.74 -2.95
CA LEU A 234 -19.57 17.34 -1.88
C LEU A 234 -20.13 18.73 -1.54
N PRO A 235 -20.34 19.05 -0.26
CA PRO A 235 -20.74 20.39 0.16
C PRO A 235 -19.78 21.46 -0.36
N GLU A 236 -20.31 22.64 -0.65
CA GLU A 236 -19.49 23.81 -0.99
C GLU A 236 -18.54 24.13 0.18
N GLY A 237 -17.30 24.47 -0.12
CA GLY A 237 -16.29 24.82 0.90
C GLY A 237 -15.56 23.63 1.54
N ILE A 238 -15.98 22.37 1.30
CA ILE A 238 -15.38 21.19 1.96
C ILE A 238 -13.88 21.02 1.66
N ASN A 239 -13.43 21.39 0.46
CA ASN A 239 -12.02 21.29 0.11
C ASN A 239 -11.15 22.27 0.89
N GLU A 240 -11.66 23.48 1.11
CA GLU A 240 -11.03 24.53 1.90
C GLU A 240 -10.96 24.13 3.37
N GLU A 241 -12.04 23.58 3.92
CA GLU A 241 -12.08 23.06 5.29
C GLU A 241 -11.10 21.90 5.47
N MET A 242 -11.02 20.98 4.51
CA MET A 242 -10.05 19.87 4.54
C MET A 242 -8.61 20.36 4.49
N LEU A 243 -8.31 21.39 3.68
CA LEU A 243 -6.98 21.99 3.63
C LEU A 243 -6.65 22.70 4.97
N GLU A 244 -7.59 23.41 5.56
CA GLU A 244 -7.43 24.05 6.87
C GLU A 244 -7.15 23.00 7.97
N CYS A 245 -7.92 21.90 7.99
CA CYS A 245 -7.68 20.78 8.89
C CYS A 245 -6.28 20.19 8.71
N SER A 246 -5.84 20.00 7.47
CA SER A 246 -4.49 19.50 7.18
C SER A 246 -3.40 20.42 7.73
N ASN A 247 -3.57 21.73 7.62
CA ASN A 247 -2.61 22.71 8.12
C ASN A 247 -2.54 22.69 9.66
N LYS A 248 -3.69 22.66 10.34
CA LYS A 248 -3.75 22.53 11.81
C LYS A 248 -3.08 21.25 12.31
N ILE A 249 -3.31 20.13 11.63
CA ILE A 249 -2.68 18.85 11.96
C ILE A 249 -1.16 18.92 11.77
N ALA A 250 -0.69 19.56 10.71
CA ALA A 250 0.75 19.75 10.47
C ALA A 250 1.41 20.64 11.55
N GLU A 251 0.73 21.67 12.03
CA GLU A 251 1.21 22.50 13.13
C GLU A 251 1.34 21.70 14.43
N ILE A 252 0.35 20.85 14.74
CA ILE A 252 0.38 19.95 15.91
C ILE A 252 1.54 18.94 15.77
N ASP A 253 1.75 18.39 14.59
CA ASP A 253 2.82 17.43 14.32
C ASP A 253 4.21 18.03 14.58
N VAL A 254 4.44 19.29 14.14
CA VAL A 254 5.65 20.05 14.44
C VAL A 254 5.79 20.31 15.95
N GLN A 255 4.72 20.74 16.62
CA GLN A 255 4.75 20.97 18.07
C GLN A 255 5.10 19.72 18.87
N MET A 256 4.54 18.56 18.48
CA MET A 256 4.86 17.27 19.10
C MET A 256 6.34 16.91 18.93
N GLN A 257 6.88 17.12 17.74
CA GLN A 257 8.31 16.90 17.48
C GLN A 257 9.19 17.83 18.33
N ASP A 258 8.85 19.09 18.44
CA ASP A 258 9.62 20.07 19.22
C ASP A 258 9.59 19.74 20.71
N MET A 259 8.44 19.31 21.25
CA MET A 259 8.35 18.82 22.63
C MET A 259 9.25 17.59 22.84
N TYR A 260 9.24 16.64 21.94
CA TYR A 260 10.12 15.47 22.00
C TYR A 260 11.60 15.86 22.01
N LYS A 261 12.04 16.77 21.12
CA LYS A 261 13.42 17.26 21.10
C LYS A 261 13.85 17.91 22.42
N ARG A 262 12.98 18.72 23.02
CA ARG A 262 13.26 19.36 24.31
C ARG A 262 13.40 18.37 25.46
N ILE A 263 12.52 17.35 25.51
CA ILE A 263 12.60 16.29 26.52
C ILE A 263 13.92 15.53 26.35
N LYS A 264 14.27 15.14 25.15
CA LYS A 264 15.51 14.40 24.87
C LYS A 264 16.76 15.20 25.25
N ALA A 265 16.80 16.48 24.93
CA ALA A 265 17.91 17.37 25.31
C ALA A 265 18.05 17.51 26.83
N ALA A 266 16.93 17.54 27.58
CA ALA A 266 16.96 17.60 29.04
C ALA A 266 17.48 16.29 29.66
N GLU A 267 17.13 15.14 29.12
CA GLU A 267 17.63 13.81 29.54
C GLU A 267 19.14 13.70 29.34
N GLU A 268 19.64 14.13 28.18
CA GLU A 268 21.07 14.12 27.85
C GLU A 268 21.87 15.02 28.79
N HIS A 269 21.33 16.19 29.13
CA HIS A 269 21.97 17.12 30.07
C HIS A 269 22.07 16.53 31.48
N ASN A 270 21.01 15.89 31.97
CA ASN A 270 21.00 15.25 33.32
C ASN A 270 22.00 14.09 33.37
N ASN A 271 22.09 13.25 32.37
CA ASN A 271 23.04 12.14 32.29
C ASN A 271 24.50 12.58 32.25
N HIS A 272 24.82 13.79 31.76
CA HIS A 272 26.17 14.37 31.78
C HIS A 272 26.51 14.99 33.14
N SER A 273 25.50 15.42 33.90
CA SER A 273 25.71 16.05 35.24
C SER A 273 25.90 15.02 36.37
N GLU A 274 25.52 13.76 36.10
CA GLU A 274 25.67 12.63 37.06
C GLU A 274 26.99 11.83 36.86
N ARG A 275 27.79 12.14 35.85
CA ARG A 275 29.11 11.53 35.60
C ARG A 275 30.25 12.47 36.05
#